data_6e6b60296c9144907838c428c5b52da4
#
_entry.id   6e6b60296c9144907838c428c5b52da4
#
_cell.length_a   1.000
_cell.length_b   1.000
_cell.length_c   1.000
_cell.angle_alpha   90.00
_cell.angle_beta   90.00
_cell.angle_gamma   90.00
#
_symmetry.space_group_name_H-M   'P 1'
#
loop_
_entity.id
_entity.type
_entity.pdbx_description
1 polymer ?
#
loop_
_entity_poly.entity_id
_entity_poly.type
_entity_poly.pdbx_seq_one_letter_code
_entity_poly.pdbx_strand_id
1 'polypeptide(L)'
;MTKRTDYISWDEYFMGVALLSARRSKDPGTQVGACIVNPRNKIVGAGYNGLPAGCNDDEFPWDKQGAFLETKYPYVCHAELNAILNNIGMDLHGCRIYTALFPCNECAKAIIQAGISEVIYLSDKYAGNEVFIASRNMLDKAGVHCRKCLSGISRIELSFNEQDV
;
A
#
# COMPACT_ATOMS: atom_id res chain seq x y z
N MET A 1 28.54 26.21 -5.75
CA MET A 1 27.75 25.03 -6.22
C MET A 1 26.29 25.41 -6.16
N THR A 2 25.49 25.00 -7.15
CA THR A 2 24.03 25.10 -7.13
C THR A 2 23.43 23.81 -6.58
N LYS A 3 22.23 23.85 -5.99
CA LYS A 3 21.51 22.65 -5.56
C LYS A 3 21.21 21.74 -6.76
N ARG A 4 21.18 20.43 -6.57
CA ARG A 4 20.74 19.49 -7.60
C ARG A 4 19.25 19.69 -7.91
N THR A 5 18.84 19.45 -9.15
CA THR A 5 17.46 19.63 -9.63
C THR A 5 16.79 18.32 -10.07
N ASP A 6 17.54 17.22 -10.05
CA ASP A 6 17.15 15.88 -10.49
C ASP A 6 16.67 14.99 -9.35
N TYR A 7 16.17 15.57 -8.25
CA TYR A 7 15.60 14.82 -7.13
C TYR A 7 14.13 14.46 -7.42
N ILE A 8 13.70 13.30 -6.90
CA ILE A 8 12.33 12.79 -7.05
C ILE A 8 11.32 13.65 -6.26
N SER A 9 10.07 13.65 -6.73
CA SER A 9 8.95 14.31 -6.04
C SER A 9 8.54 13.54 -4.76
N TRP A 10 7.74 14.18 -3.90
CA TRP A 10 7.20 13.52 -2.71
C TRP A 10 6.30 12.32 -3.06
N ASP A 11 5.50 12.41 -4.13
CA ASP A 11 4.67 11.29 -4.58
C ASP A 11 5.52 10.10 -5.05
N GLU A 12 6.59 10.37 -5.81
CA GLU A 12 7.54 9.34 -6.24
C GLU A 12 8.28 8.71 -5.07
N TYR A 13 8.69 9.52 -4.09
CA TYR A 13 9.36 9.04 -2.89
C TYR A 13 8.46 8.10 -2.07
N PHE A 14 7.24 8.55 -1.73
CA PHE A 14 6.34 7.74 -0.89
C PHE A 14 5.77 6.53 -1.62
N MET A 15 5.50 6.64 -2.91
CA MET A 15 5.14 5.48 -3.73
C MET A 15 6.34 4.53 -3.85
N GLY A 16 7.56 5.06 -3.97
CA GLY A 16 8.79 4.27 -3.94
C GLY A 16 8.94 3.47 -2.64
N VAL A 17 8.65 4.07 -1.48
CA VAL A 17 8.63 3.37 -0.18
C VAL A 17 7.57 2.27 -0.15
N ALA A 18 6.36 2.53 -0.68
CA ALA A 18 5.31 1.51 -0.78
C ALA A 18 5.77 0.34 -1.67
N LEU A 19 6.35 0.62 -2.83
CA LEU A 19 6.87 -0.40 -3.75
C LEU A 19 8.06 -1.18 -3.15
N LEU A 20 8.93 -0.52 -2.40
CA LEU A 20 10.01 -1.17 -1.67
C LEU A 20 9.46 -2.10 -0.59
N SER A 21 8.44 -1.65 0.16
CA SER A 21 7.76 -2.50 1.15
C SER A 21 7.16 -3.76 0.52
N ALA A 22 6.59 -3.66 -0.68
CA ALA A 22 6.07 -4.80 -1.42
C ALA A 22 7.12 -5.90 -1.66
N ARG A 23 8.42 -5.55 -1.73
CA ARG A 23 9.51 -6.52 -1.90
C ARG A 23 9.68 -7.45 -0.69
N ARG A 24 9.06 -7.13 0.43
CA ARG A 24 9.02 -7.99 1.62
C ARG A 24 7.90 -9.05 1.56
N SER A 25 6.91 -8.87 0.69
CA SER A 25 5.82 -9.83 0.54
C SER A 25 6.33 -11.18 0.02
N LYS A 26 5.92 -12.25 0.66
CA LYS A 26 6.18 -13.64 0.26
C LYS A 26 5.10 -14.21 -0.67
N ASP A 27 4.04 -13.46 -0.94
CA ASP A 27 2.97 -13.87 -1.85
C ASP A 27 3.54 -14.12 -3.26
N PRO A 28 3.49 -15.35 -3.79
CA PRO A 28 4.07 -15.66 -5.10
C PRO A 28 3.31 -15.01 -6.26
N GLY A 29 2.04 -14.62 -6.03
CA GLY A 29 1.17 -14.14 -7.11
C GLY A 29 1.09 -12.63 -7.23
N THR A 30 1.09 -11.89 -6.11
CA THR A 30 0.94 -10.43 -6.14
C THR A 30 1.55 -9.82 -4.89
N GLN A 31 2.60 -9.03 -5.06
CA GLN A 31 3.27 -8.31 -3.98
C GLN A 31 2.74 -6.87 -3.98
N VAL A 32 2.17 -6.46 -2.86
CA VAL A 32 1.62 -5.12 -2.65
C VAL A 32 2.27 -4.50 -1.44
N GLY A 33 2.53 -3.20 -1.50
CA GLY A 33 3.00 -2.42 -0.38
C GLY A 33 2.20 -1.16 -0.21
N ALA A 34 2.20 -0.63 1.01
CA ALA A 34 1.56 0.62 1.36
C ALA A 34 2.45 1.46 2.28
N CYS A 35 2.33 2.79 2.16
CA CYS A 35 3.04 3.77 2.98
C CYS A 35 2.05 4.85 3.43
N ILE A 36 1.96 5.11 4.73
CA ILE A 36 1.11 6.15 5.31
C ILE A 36 1.96 7.35 5.69
N VAL A 37 1.51 8.53 5.31
CA VAL A 37 2.24 9.78 5.46
C VAL A 37 1.33 10.82 6.08
N ASN A 38 1.82 11.51 7.12
CA ASN A 38 1.08 12.58 7.75
C ASN A 38 1.13 13.90 6.94
N PRO A 39 0.34 14.92 7.27
CA PRO A 39 0.33 16.19 6.55
C PRO A 39 1.69 16.92 6.51
N ARG A 40 2.63 16.57 7.40
CA ARG A 40 4.00 17.13 7.43
C ARG A 40 5.01 16.30 6.64
N ASN A 41 4.56 15.40 5.76
CA ASN A 41 5.43 14.50 4.97
C ASN A 41 6.31 13.57 5.83
N LYS A 42 5.82 13.13 7.00
CA LYS A 42 6.47 12.10 7.81
C LYS A 42 5.78 10.77 7.58
N ILE A 43 6.55 9.72 7.30
CA ILE A 43 6.05 8.36 7.22
C ILE A 43 5.68 7.93 8.64
N VAL A 44 4.43 7.51 8.82
CA VAL A 44 3.86 7.08 10.11
C VAL A 44 3.41 5.62 10.10
N GLY A 45 3.39 4.98 8.95
CA GLY A 45 3.10 3.56 8.81
C GLY A 45 3.58 3.03 7.47
N ALA A 46 4.00 1.78 7.45
CA ALA A 46 4.33 1.05 6.23
C ALA A 46 3.91 -0.41 6.39
N GLY A 47 3.49 -1.04 5.30
CA GLY A 47 3.03 -2.41 5.30
C GLY A 47 3.18 -3.07 3.94
N TYR A 48 3.12 -4.38 3.94
CA TYR A 48 3.06 -5.23 2.75
C TYR A 48 2.10 -6.39 3.00
N ASN A 49 1.58 -6.99 1.94
CA ASN A 49 0.66 -8.11 2.11
C ASN A 49 1.38 -9.38 2.57
N GLY A 50 0.77 -10.08 3.53
CA GLY A 50 1.34 -11.29 4.12
C GLY A 50 0.42 -11.91 5.16
N LEU A 51 0.80 -13.08 5.68
CA LEU A 51 0.09 -13.74 6.77
C LEU A 51 0.20 -12.92 8.07
N PRO A 52 -0.75 -13.06 8.99
CA PRO A 52 -0.67 -12.46 10.32
C PRO A 52 0.56 -12.93 11.09
N ALA A 53 1.03 -12.10 12.01
CA ALA A 53 2.14 -12.45 12.89
C ALA A 53 1.84 -13.75 13.68
N GLY A 54 2.78 -14.69 13.66
CA GLY A 54 2.63 -16.00 14.28
C GLY A 54 2.07 -17.09 13.36
N CYS A 55 1.55 -16.74 12.17
CA CYS A 55 1.20 -17.72 11.15
C CYS A 55 2.44 -18.06 10.32
N ASN A 56 2.78 -19.36 10.23
CA ASN A 56 3.93 -19.80 9.47
C ASN A 56 3.60 -19.80 7.96
N ASP A 57 4.42 -19.14 7.16
CA ASP A 57 4.23 -19.01 5.72
C ASP A 57 4.22 -20.35 4.96
N ASP A 58 4.83 -21.37 5.53
CA ASP A 58 4.91 -22.71 4.93
C ASP A 58 3.70 -23.60 5.29
N GLU A 59 2.84 -23.18 6.22
CA GLU A 59 1.69 -23.96 6.70
C GLU A 59 0.36 -23.48 6.12
N PHE A 60 0.34 -22.35 5.41
CA PHE A 60 -0.86 -21.77 4.83
C PHE A 60 -0.82 -21.74 3.30
N PRO A 61 -1.97 -21.87 2.63
CA PRO A 61 -2.03 -21.88 1.18
C PRO A 61 -1.73 -20.48 0.59
N TRP A 62 -1.03 -20.47 -0.54
CA TRP A 62 -0.80 -19.27 -1.35
C TRP A 62 -1.56 -19.26 -2.67
N ASP A 63 -2.35 -20.31 -2.94
CA ASP A 63 -3.11 -20.45 -4.17
C ASP A 63 -4.23 -19.41 -4.28
N LYS A 64 -4.59 -19.08 -5.52
CA LYS A 64 -5.71 -18.19 -5.86
C LYS A 64 -6.97 -18.95 -6.26
N GLN A 65 -6.84 -20.23 -6.55
CA GLN A 65 -7.90 -21.11 -7.03
C GLN A 65 -8.02 -22.32 -6.11
N GLY A 66 -9.27 -22.77 -5.86
CA GLY A 66 -9.57 -23.86 -4.96
C GLY A 66 -10.76 -23.55 -4.07
N ALA A 67 -11.04 -24.42 -3.11
CA ALA A 67 -12.02 -24.14 -2.06
C ALA A 67 -11.55 -22.95 -1.21
N PHE A 68 -12.46 -22.20 -0.60
CA PHE A 68 -12.14 -20.95 0.10
C PHE A 68 -10.98 -21.10 1.10
N LEU A 69 -10.99 -22.18 1.90
CA LEU A 69 -9.95 -22.46 2.90
C LEU A 69 -8.62 -22.97 2.30
N GLU A 70 -8.62 -23.36 1.04
CA GLU A 70 -7.43 -23.81 0.30
C GLU A 70 -6.76 -22.67 -0.47
N THR A 71 -7.26 -21.47 -0.34
CA THR A 71 -6.72 -20.28 -0.97
C THR A 71 -6.14 -19.31 0.06
N LYS A 72 -5.29 -18.39 -0.39
CA LYS A 72 -4.72 -17.35 0.48
C LYS A 72 -5.72 -16.32 0.99
N TYR A 73 -6.87 -16.18 0.34
CA TYR A 73 -7.81 -15.07 0.56
C TYR A 73 -8.35 -14.94 1.98
N PRO A 74 -8.67 -16.03 2.72
CA PRO A 74 -9.11 -15.87 4.11
C PRO A 74 -7.99 -15.58 5.10
N TYR A 75 -6.72 -15.70 4.72
CA TYR A 75 -5.59 -15.67 5.64
C TYR A 75 -4.67 -14.46 5.49
N VAL A 76 -4.52 -13.93 4.27
CA VAL A 76 -3.54 -12.88 3.98
C VAL A 76 -4.09 -11.50 4.37
N CYS A 77 -3.38 -10.80 5.25
CA CYS A 77 -3.60 -9.37 5.50
C CYS A 77 -3.08 -8.54 4.33
N HIS A 78 -3.87 -7.58 3.87
CA HIS A 78 -3.46 -6.67 2.81
C HIS A 78 -2.47 -5.62 3.30
N ALA A 79 -1.73 -5.03 2.37
CA ALA A 79 -0.67 -4.06 2.66
C ALA A 79 -1.19 -2.82 3.40
N GLU A 80 -2.36 -2.34 3.02
CA GLU A 80 -2.99 -1.15 3.60
C GLU A 80 -3.38 -1.40 5.06
N LEU A 81 -3.99 -2.56 5.35
CA LEU A 81 -4.33 -2.96 6.71
C LEU A 81 -3.07 -3.08 7.57
N ASN A 82 -2.03 -3.74 7.05
CA ASN A 82 -0.75 -3.87 7.76
C ASN A 82 -0.09 -2.50 7.98
N ALA A 83 -0.15 -1.57 7.03
CA ALA A 83 0.36 -0.22 7.21
C ALA A 83 -0.36 0.55 8.32
N ILE A 84 -1.69 0.38 8.44
CA ILE A 84 -2.51 0.98 9.50
C ILE A 84 -2.16 0.35 10.86
N LEU A 85 -2.05 -0.98 10.94
CA LEU A 85 -1.75 -1.70 12.19
C LEU A 85 -0.30 -1.51 12.65
N ASN A 86 0.64 -1.30 11.72
CA ASN A 86 2.05 -1.01 12.01
C ASN A 86 2.30 0.46 12.41
N ASN A 87 1.26 1.27 12.46
CA ASN A 87 1.36 2.63 12.98
C ASN A 87 1.79 2.62 14.46
N ILE A 88 2.81 3.38 14.79
CA ILE A 88 3.38 3.47 16.14
C ILE A 88 2.65 4.56 16.94
N GLY A 89 1.38 4.33 17.29
CA GLY A 89 0.63 5.20 18.19
C GLY A 89 0.35 6.62 17.67
N MET A 90 0.49 6.86 16.38
CA MET A 90 0.18 8.15 15.76
C MET A 90 -1.28 8.20 15.32
N ASP A 91 -1.91 9.35 15.48
CA ASP A 91 -3.21 9.62 14.86
C ASP A 91 -3.06 9.64 13.34
N LEU A 92 -3.87 8.83 12.65
CA LEU A 92 -3.89 8.74 11.20
C LEU A 92 -4.89 9.70 10.55
N HIS A 93 -5.62 10.47 11.36
CA HIS A 93 -6.59 11.44 10.84
C HIS A 93 -5.89 12.47 9.96
N GLY A 94 -6.43 12.69 8.75
CA GLY A 94 -5.86 13.60 7.76
C GLY A 94 -4.59 13.12 7.07
N CYS A 95 -4.13 11.89 7.37
CA CYS A 95 -2.99 11.28 6.65
C CYS A 95 -3.36 10.89 5.23
N ARG A 96 -2.33 10.60 4.44
CA ARG A 96 -2.42 10.06 3.07
C ARG A 96 -1.84 8.66 3.06
N ILE A 97 -2.45 7.76 2.29
CA ILE A 97 -1.91 6.42 2.06
C ILE A 97 -1.52 6.24 0.59
N TYR A 98 -0.29 5.80 0.36
CA TYR A 98 0.23 5.39 -0.94
C TYR A 98 0.18 3.88 -1.03
N THR A 99 -0.39 3.34 -2.10
CA THR A 99 -0.50 1.90 -2.30
C THR A 99 -0.29 1.51 -3.76
N ALA A 100 0.34 0.37 -3.99
CA ALA A 100 0.61 -0.11 -5.35
C ALA A 100 -0.68 -0.42 -6.13
N LEU A 101 -1.71 -0.95 -5.45
CA LEU A 101 -3.02 -1.23 -6.03
C LEU A 101 -4.11 -0.42 -5.34
N PHE A 102 -5.14 -0.04 -6.08
CA PHE A 102 -6.34 0.56 -5.48
C PHE A 102 -6.90 -0.37 -4.39
N PRO A 103 -7.25 0.14 -3.18
CA PRO A 103 -7.66 -0.69 -2.05
C PRO A 103 -8.98 -1.44 -2.32
N CYS A 104 -9.08 -2.66 -1.79
CA CYS A 104 -10.33 -3.42 -1.80
C CYS A 104 -11.34 -2.85 -0.79
N ASN A 105 -12.57 -3.38 -0.77
CA ASN A 105 -13.62 -2.93 0.13
C ASN A 105 -13.25 -3.07 1.62
N GLU A 106 -12.52 -4.12 2.02
CA GLU A 106 -12.10 -4.30 3.41
C GLU A 106 -11.05 -3.26 3.82
N CYS A 107 -10.06 -3.02 2.94
CA CYS A 107 -9.06 -1.98 3.17
C CYS A 107 -9.69 -0.58 3.17
N ALA A 108 -10.68 -0.32 2.29
CA ALA A 108 -11.41 0.95 2.28
C ALA A 108 -12.09 1.24 3.62
N LYS A 109 -12.73 0.24 4.23
CA LYS A 109 -13.34 0.37 5.57
C LYS A 109 -12.30 0.76 6.62
N ALA A 110 -11.14 0.09 6.62
CA ALA A 110 -10.06 0.38 7.55
C ALA A 110 -9.47 1.79 7.34
N ILE A 111 -9.28 2.21 6.10
CA ILE A 111 -8.79 3.53 5.70
C ILE A 111 -9.74 4.63 6.21
N ILE A 112 -11.05 4.46 5.99
CA ILE A 112 -12.09 5.40 6.43
C ILE A 112 -12.12 5.49 7.97
N GLN A 113 -12.15 4.34 8.65
CA GLN A 113 -12.21 4.30 10.13
C GLN A 113 -10.94 4.85 10.79
N ALA A 114 -9.79 4.75 10.13
CA ALA A 114 -8.54 5.36 10.57
C ALA A 114 -8.49 6.88 10.33
N GLY A 115 -9.48 7.47 9.65
CA GLY A 115 -9.52 8.91 9.36
C GLY A 115 -8.55 9.36 8.28
N ILE A 116 -8.01 8.44 7.47
CA ILE A 116 -7.13 8.77 6.36
C ILE A 116 -7.93 9.53 5.30
N SER A 117 -7.42 10.68 4.86
CA SER A 117 -8.15 11.63 4.00
C SER A 117 -7.86 11.45 2.51
N GLU A 118 -6.76 10.78 2.14
CA GLU A 118 -6.37 10.63 0.74
C GLU A 118 -5.76 9.26 0.47
N VAL A 119 -6.16 8.65 -0.66
CA VAL A 119 -5.59 7.42 -1.22
C VAL A 119 -4.89 7.75 -2.53
N ILE A 120 -3.59 7.53 -2.60
CA ILE A 120 -2.78 7.65 -3.81
C ILE A 120 -2.39 6.24 -4.26
N TYR A 121 -2.84 5.85 -5.45
CA TYR A 121 -2.61 4.50 -5.97
C TYR A 121 -1.89 4.50 -7.32
N LEU A 122 -1.13 3.44 -7.58
CA LEU A 122 -0.40 3.31 -8.84
C LEU A 122 -1.28 2.64 -9.92
N SER A 123 -2.01 1.58 -9.55
CA SER A 123 -2.83 0.80 -10.48
C SER A 123 -4.22 0.51 -9.92
N ASP A 124 -5.24 0.62 -10.78
CA ASP A 124 -6.62 0.24 -10.53
C ASP A 124 -7.10 -0.86 -11.48
N LYS A 125 -6.21 -1.77 -11.85
CA LYS A 125 -6.45 -2.83 -12.85
C LYS A 125 -7.67 -3.74 -12.56
N TYR A 126 -8.20 -3.71 -11.34
CA TYR A 126 -9.37 -4.46 -10.91
C TYR A 126 -10.64 -3.59 -10.77
N ALA A 127 -10.64 -2.37 -11.33
CA ALA A 127 -11.72 -1.38 -11.15
C ALA A 127 -13.12 -1.89 -11.54
N GLY A 128 -13.21 -2.85 -12.47
CA GLY A 128 -14.49 -3.48 -12.90
C GLY A 128 -15.03 -4.56 -11.96
N ASN A 129 -14.28 -4.96 -10.93
CA ASN A 129 -14.74 -5.97 -9.97
C ASN A 129 -15.61 -5.31 -8.89
N GLU A 130 -16.70 -5.97 -8.49
CA GLU A 130 -17.69 -5.48 -7.50
C GLU A 130 -17.06 -5.05 -6.17
N VAL A 131 -16.04 -5.77 -5.71
CA VAL A 131 -15.28 -5.46 -4.49
C VAL A 131 -14.64 -4.07 -4.58
N PHE A 132 -14.07 -3.72 -5.74
CA PHE A 132 -13.41 -2.42 -5.96
C PHE A 132 -14.40 -1.31 -6.30
N ILE A 133 -15.54 -1.64 -6.91
CA ILE A 133 -16.65 -0.71 -7.08
C ILE A 133 -17.21 -0.32 -5.70
N ALA A 134 -17.46 -1.28 -4.82
CA ALA A 134 -17.92 -1.03 -3.46
C ALA A 134 -16.91 -0.18 -2.66
N SER A 135 -15.63 -0.49 -2.79
CA SER A 135 -14.54 0.30 -2.20
C SER A 135 -14.60 1.76 -2.63
N ARG A 136 -14.64 2.01 -3.93
CA ARG A 136 -14.69 3.37 -4.51
C ARG A 136 -15.91 4.13 -4.03
N ASN A 137 -17.08 3.48 -4.01
CA ASN A 137 -18.32 4.09 -3.52
C ASN A 137 -18.24 4.49 -2.04
N MET A 138 -17.61 3.67 -1.19
CA MET A 138 -17.43 3.99 0.23
C MET A 138 -16.46 5.14 0.42
N LEU A 139 -15.31 5.10 -0.23
CA LEU A 139 -14.28 6.15 -0.13
C LEU A 139 -14.81 7.50 -0.59
N ASP A 140 -15.52 7.53 -1.72
CA ASP A 140 -16.14 8.74 -2.26
C ASP A 140 -17.18 9.33 -1.30
N LYS A 141 -18.11 8.51 -0.80
CA LYS A 141 -19.15 8.95 0.14
C LYS A 141 -18.61 9.38 1.50
N ALA A 142 -17.48 8.82 1.92
CA ALA A 142 -16.78 9.22 3.13
C ALA A 142 -15.91 10.48 2.95
N GLY A 143 -15.82 11.01 1.72
CA GLY A 143 -15.01 12.19 1.42
C GLY A 143 -13.52 11.92 1.35
N VAL A 144 -13.11 10.65 1.20
CA VAL A 144 -11.69 10.29 1.00
C VAL A 144 -11.29 10.58 -0.44
N HIS A 145 -10.33 11.47 -0.64
CA HIS A 145 -9.85 11.81 -1.97
C HIS A 145 -9.01 10.66 -2.56
N CYS A 146 -9.41 10.17 -3.74
CA CYS A 146 -8.70 9.09 -4.43
C CYS A 146 -8.09 9.59 -5.74
N ARG A 147 -6.77 9.42 -5.92
CA ARG A 147 -6.09 9.78 -7.17
C ARG A 147 -5.00 8.79 -7.56
N LYS A 148 -4.73 8.71 -8.86
CA LYS A 148 -3.52 8.01 -9.35
C LYS A 148 -2.27 8.77 -8.97
N CYS A 149 -1.22 8.02 -8.64
CA CYS A 149 0.11 8.56 -8.51
C CYS A 149 0.61 9.00 -9.89
N LEU A 150 0.92 10.28 -10.03
CA LEU A 150 1.54 10.82 -11.24
C LEU A 150 3.04 10.85 -11.02
N SER A 151 3.78 10.09 -11.83
CA SER A 151 5.23 10.02 -11.78
C SER A 151 5.82 10.48 -13.11
N GLY A 152 6.84 11.32 -13.05
CA GLY A 152 7.67 11.70 -14.18
C GLY A 152 8.75 10.65 -14.50
N ILE A 153 8.94 9.67 -13.62
CA ILE A 153 9.93 8.59 -13.75
C ILE A 153 9.25 7.24 -13.83
N SER A 154 9.83 6.32 -14.58
CA SER A 154 9.34 4.95 -14.74
C SER A 154 10.01 3.97 -13.79
N ARG A 155 11.15 4.33 -13.20
CA ARG A 155 11.99 3.43 -12.39
C ARG A 155 12.81 4.21 -11.38
N ILE A 156 12.96 3.64 -10.18
CA ILE A 156 13.97 4.02 -9.18
C ILE A 156 14.89 2.80 -9.03
N GLU A 157 16.19 3.00 -9.12
CA GLU A 157 17.21 1.98 -8.87
C GLU A 157 17.85 2.24 -7.52
N LEU A 158 18.01 1.19 -6.73
CA LEU A 158 18.69 1.22 -5.45
C LEU A 158 19.93 0.33 -5.55
N SER A 159 21.11 0.89 -5.35
CA SER A 159 22.35 0.15 -5.25
C SER A 159 22.76 0.01 -3.78
N PHE A 160 23.23 -1.17 -3.40
CA PHE A 160 23.88 -1.44 -2.10
C PHE A 160 25.42 -1.51 -2.25
N ASN A 161 25.94 -1.05 -3.37
CA ASN A 161 27.37 -0.97 -3.59
C ASN A 161 27.92 0.32 -2.95
N GLU A 162 28.91 0.21 -2.10
CA GLU A 162 29.56 1.36 -1.42
C GLU A 162 30.14 2.39 -2.40
N GLN A 163 30.48 1.98 -3.64
CA GLN A 163 31.02 2.86 -4.67
C GLN A 163 29.96 3.78 -5.31
N ASP A 164 28.68 3.50 -5.10
CA ASP A 164 27.54 4.26 -5.65
C ASP A 164 26.97 5.31 -4.67
N VAL A 165 27.60 5.47 -3.49
CA VAL A 165 27.14 6.38 -2.41
C VAL A 165 27.96 7.66 -2.35
#